data_1541f9129b59c445f2f84aed2b6649cb
#
_entry.id   1541f9129b59c445f2f84aed2b6649cb
#
_cell.length_a   1.000
_cell.length_b   1.000
_cell.length_c   1.000
_cell.angle_alpha   90.00
_cell.angle_beta   90.00
_cell.angle_gamma   90.00
#
_symmetry.space_group_name_H-M   'P 1'
#
loop_
_entity.id
_entity.type
_entity.pdbx_description
1 polymer ?
#
loop_
_entity_poly.entity_id
_entity_poly.type
_entity_poly.pdbx_seq_one_letter_code
_entity_poly.pdbx_strand_id
1 'polypeptide(L)'
;MLGGIVVAFVTKTFLDPKTKWPSLWRNAMMSVAGYEIGRNCSAETVIDIAEEIFGVFLATGVTVIVSILAAFWTFRHSAANLISCVMGCSPGGMSLMTLMAEEDSRVDMNVVVVAQTLRLFCVVVSVPFLAMQMLDETSTAVALEKPDEWHWLALIPICFVGRFLGKKLHLPTKQLLGPILATALFATLIHSLGKVPHELMAVAQLNIGLYIGTKLDKDRLLALRPMIPNLLLGNAAMIISSVGMAIFLSQTYGFSLITAFLAMSPGGITAMCIGGLAMGANVSLILAYQLFRLLTINFTSPFVINWYFKKSEEESDGKSER
;
A
#
# COMPACT_ATOMS: atom_id res chain seq x y z
N MET A 1 -14.34 -3.82 4.15
CA MET A 1 -12.96 -3.73 4.65
C MET A 1 -12.84 -2.94 5.96
N LEU A 2 -13.32 -1.69 6.05
CA LEU A 2 -13.22 -0.85 7.26
C LEU A 2 -13.79 -1.51 8.51
N GLY A 3 -14.99 -2.09 8.44
CA GLY A 3 -15.58 -2.82 9.58
C GLY A 3 -14.69 -3.95 10.11
N GLY A 4 -14.03 -4.69 9.21
CA GLY A 4 -13.07 -5.74 9.61
C GLY A 4 -11.86 -5.20 10.36
N ILE A 5 -11.34 -4.02 9.97
CA ILE A 5 -10.22 -3.37 10.65
C ILE A 5 -10.62 -2.99 12.08
N VAL A 6 -11.77 -2.33 12.21
CA VAL A 6 -12.28 -1.88 13.52
C VAL A 6 -12.53 -3.09 14.44
N VAL A 7 -13.23 -4.10 13.95
CA VAL A 7 -13.51 -5.33 14.73
C VAL A 7 -12.21 -6.00 15.17
N ALA A 8 -11.25 -6.20 14.27
CA ALA A 8 -9.99 -6.85 14.62
C ALA A 8 -9.15 -6.02 15.62
N PHE A 9 -9.13 -4.70 15.46
CA PHE A 9 -8.44 -3.81 16.40
C PHE A 9 -9.09 -3.83 17.79
N VAL A 10 -10.42 -3.75 17.86
CA VAL A 10 -11.16 -3.82 19.12
C VAL A 10 -10.95 -5.19 19.79
N THR A 11 -11.09 -6.28 19.03
CA THR A 11 -10.89 -7.65 19.54
C THR A 11 -9.48 -7.82 20.12
N LYS A 12 -8.45 -7.40 19.38
CA LYS A 12 -7.07 -7.50 19.83
C LYS A 12 -6.78 -6.60 21.04
N THR A 13 -7.39 -5.42 21.10
CA THR A 13 -7.14 -4.44 22.15
C THR A 13 -7.83 -4.80 23.46
N PHE A 14 -9.06 -5.33 23.42
CA PHE A 14 -9.92 -5.50 24.59
C PHE A 14 -10.20 -6.95 24.98
N LEU A 15 -10.16 -7.90 24.02
CA LEU A 15 -10.53 -9.29 24.27
C LEU A 15 -9.31 -10.22 24.35
N ASP A 16 -8.44 -10.21 23.33
CA ASP A 16 -7.25 -11.06 23.29
C ASP A 16 -6.08 -10.39 22.56
N PRO A 17 -5.08 -9.88 23.32
CA PRO A 17 -3.89 -9.24 22.75
C PRO A 17 -3.04 -10.17 21.86
N LYS A 18 -3.16 -11.49 22.00
CA LYS A 18 -2.40 -12.49 21.25
C LYS A 18 -3.07 -12.87 19.92
N THR A 19 -4.24 -12.31 19.62
CA THR A 19 -4.99 -12.60 18.39
C THR A 19 -4.12 -12.36 17.15
N LYS A 20 -3.92 -13.42 16.37
CA LYS A 20 -3.23 -13.39 15.07
C LYS A 20 -4.18 -13.90 13.99
N TRP A 21 -4.24 -13.16 12.88
CA TRP A 21 -5.05 -13.60 11.75
C TRP A 21 -4.36 -14.73 11.00
N PRO A 22 -5.03 -15.87 10.70
CA PRO A 22 -4.41 -17.01 10.04
C PRO A 22 -3.84 -16.63 8.67
N SER A 23 -2.57 -16.95 8.43
CA SER A 23 -1.87 -16.60 7.20
C SER A 23 -2.46 -17.28 5.96
N LEU A 24 -3.07 -18.48 6.13
CA LEU A 24 -3.73 -19.21 5.05
C LEU A 24 -4.90 -18.42 4.46
N TRP A 25 -5.82 -17.96 5.32
CA TRP A 25 -6.99 -17.18 4.92
C TRP A 25 -6.60 -15.85 4.27
N ARG A 26 -5.66 -15.14 4.90
CA ARG A 26 -5.10 -13.90 4.33
C ARG A 26 -4.55 -14.12 2.92
N ASN A 27 -3.71 -15.15 2.76
CA ASN A 27 -3.06 -15.42 1.48
C ASN A 27 -4.05 -15.86 0.40
N ALA A 28 -5.06 -16.67 0.76
CA ALA A 28 -6.13 -17.07 -0.14
C ALA A 28 -6.92 -15.86 -0.64
N MET A 29 -7.37 -15.00 0.29
CA MET A 29 -8.17 -13.82 -0.06
C MET A 29 -7.38 -12.76 -0.81
N MET A 30 -6.08 -12.61 -0.53
CA MET A 30 -5.19 -11.78 -1.36
C MET A 30 -5.06 -12.33 -2.78
N SER A 31 -5.05 -13.66 -2.97
CA SER A 31 -4.99 -14.24 -4.30
C SER A 31 -6.28 -14.06 -5.08
N VAL A 32 -7.44 -14.13 -4.40
CA VAL A 32 -8.76 -13.81 -5.00
C VAL A 32 -8.79 -12.37 -5.50
N ALA A 33 -8.38 -11.42 -4.65
CA ALA A 33 -8.29 -10.03 -5.03
C ALA A 33 -7.27 -9.81 -6.18
N GLY A 34 -6.15 -10.54 -6.15
CA GLY A 34 -5.15 -10.49 -7.23
C GLY A 34 -5.67 -10.96 -8.57
N TYR A 35 -6.48 -12.01 -8.59
CA TYR A 35 -7.15 -12.48 -9.80
C TYR A 35 -8.07 -11.40 -10.39
N GLU A 36 -8.94 -10.80 -9.58
CA GLU A 36 -9.87 -9.77 -10.05
C GLU A 36 -9.14 -8.52 -10.56
N ILE A 37 -8.05 -8.11 -9.90
CA ILE A 37 -7.19 -7.02 -10.36
C ILE A 37 -6.54 -7.38 -11.71
N GLY A 38 -5.93 -8.56 -11.79
CA GLY A 38 -5.22 -9.01 -13.00
C GLY A 38 -6.16 -9.17 -14.21
N ARG A 39 -7.42 -9.53 -13.99
CA ARG A 39 -8.44 -9.61 -15.04
C ARG A 39 -8.70 -8.25 -15.70
N ASN A 40 -8.59 -7.17 -14.94
CA ASN A 40 -8.77 -5.81 -15.43
C ASN A 40 -7.48 -5.22 -16.07
N CYS A 41 -6.35 -5.93 -16.04
CA CYS A 41 -5.11 -5.50 -16.67
C CYS A 41 -5.10 -5.95 -18.15
N SER A 42 -5.25 -5.01 -19.07
CA SER A 42 -5.12 -5.25 -20.51
C SER A 42 -3.76 -4.79 -21.05
N ALA A 43 -3.40 -5.25 -22.26
CA ALA A 43 -2.20 -4.77 -22.94
C ALA A 43 -2.29 -3.27 -23.25
N GLU A 44 -3.48 -2.76 -23.56
CA GLU A 44 -3.75 -1.34 -23.78
C GLU A 44 -3.40 -0.53 -22.54
N THR A 45 -3.80 -0.99 -21.34
CA THR A 45 -3.48 -0.32 -20.08
C THR A 45 -1.97 -0.19 -19.85
N VAL A 46 -1.17 -1.15 -20.31
CA VAL A 46 0.30 -1.07 -20.19
C VAL A 46 0.86 0.03 -21.11
N ILE A 47 0.29 0.21 -22.29
CA ILE A 47 0.68 1.29 -23.23
C ILE A 47 0.30 2.65 -22.64
N ASP A 48 -0.93 2.80 -22.13
CA ASP A 48 -1.41 4.03 -21.51
C ASP A 48 -0.48 4.44 -20.35
N ILE A 49 -0.07 3.49 -19.49
CA ILE A 49 0.87 3.74 -18.38
C ILE A 49 2.24 4.20 -18.89
N ALA A 50 2.71 3.67 -20.03
CA ALA A 50 3.99 4.07 -20.60
C ALA A 50 3.95 5.52 -21.13
N GLU A 51 2.84 5.98 -21.68
CA GLU A 51 2.64 7.37 -22.08
C GLU A 51 2.61 8.33 -20.88
N GLU A 52 2.20 7.84 -19.73
CA GLU A 52 2.06 8.60 -18.50
C GLU A 52 3.28 8.48 -17.54
N ILE A 53 4.38 7.92 -18.02
CA ILE A 53 5.57 7.63 -17.19
C ILE A 53 6.08 8.86 -16.45
N PHE A 54 5.97 10.04 -17.03
CA PHE A 54 6.34 11.30 -16.39
C PHE A 54 5.45 11.61 -15.18
N GLY A 55 4.13 11.38 -15.29
CA GLY A 55 3.19 11.51 -14.19
C GLY A 55 3.53 10.57 -13.03
N VAL A 56 3.92 9.33 -13.34
CA VAL A 56 4.32 8.32 -12.34
C VAL A 56 5.59 8.76 -11.59
N PHE A 57 6.61 9.27 -12.31
CA PHE A 57 7.83 9.80 -11.71
C PHE A 57 7.56 11.01 -10.82
N LEU A 58 6.78 11.98 -11.32
CA LEU A 58 6.43 13.19 -10.58
C LEU A 58 5.65 12.84 -9.31
N ALA A 59 4.66 11.97 -9.43
CA ALA A 59 3.84 11.46 -8.33
C ALA A 59 4.68 10.80 -7.23
N THR A 60 5.59 9.93 -7.64
CA THR A 60 6.51 9.25 -6.72
C THR A 60 7.45 10.25 -6.06
N GLY A 61 8.00 11.19 -6.82
CA GLY A 61 8.90 12.24 -6.32
C GLY A 61 8.23 13.10 -5.25
N VAL A 62 7.02 13.59 -5.52
CA VAL A 62 6.23 14.38 -4.53
C VAL A 62 5.99 13.58 -3.26
N THR A 63 5.57 12.32 -3.40
CA THR A 63 5.31 11.46 -2.23
C THR A 63 6.58 11.25 -1.39
N VAL A 64 7.73 11.02 -2.03
CA VAL A 64 9.02 10.86 -1.35
C VAL A 64 9.43 12.15 -0.63
N ILE A 65 9.33 13.29 -1.30
CA ILE A 65 9.67 14.60 -0.71
C ILE A 65 8.80 14.86 0.54
N VAL A 66 7.48 14.69 0.42
CA VAL A 66 6.56 14.90 1.56
C VAL A 66 6.85 13.93 2.70
N SER A 67 7.20 12.68 2.40
CA SER A 67 7.56 11.69 3.42
C SER A 67 8.86 12.04 4.15
N ILE A 68 9.85 12.58 3.45
CA ILE A 68 11.11 13.06 4.05
C ILE A 68 10.84 14.29 4.93
N LEU A 69 10.01 15.23 4.48
CA LEU A 69 9.63 16.40 5.29
C LEU A 69 8.88 15.98 6.55
N ALA A 70 7.95 15.03 6.46
CA ALA A 70 7.25 14.45 7.60
C ALA A 70 8.21 13.75 8.58
N ALA A 71 9.19 13.02 8.06
CA ALA A 71 10.23 12.38 8.86
C ALA A 71 11.09 13.40 9.61
N PHE A 72 11.52 14.45 8.91
CA PHE A 72 12.31 15.53 9.50
C PHE A 72 11.54 16.31 10.58
N TRP A 73 10.27 16.59 10.33
CA TRP A 73 9.36 17.16 11.33
C TRP A 73 9.26 16.28 12.58
N THR A 74 9.01 14.99 12.37
CA THR A 74 8.90 14.01 13.46
C THR A 74 10.21 13.91 14.25
N PHE A 75 11.34 13.87 13.58
CA PHE A 75 12.66 13.87 14.20
C PHE A 75 12.88 15.10 15.11
N ARG A 76 12.54 16.30 14.63
CA ARG A 76 12.72 17.53 15.41
C ARG A 76 11.84 17.62 16.67
N HIS A 77 10.71 16.93 16.67
CA HIS A 77 9.73 17.00 17.74
C HIS A 77 9.59 15.68 18.53
N SER A 78 10.57 14.78 18.39
CA SER A 78 10.61 13.51 19.13
C SER A 78 12.04 13.16 19.52
N ALA A 79 12.20 12.23 20.46
CA ALA A 79 13.51 11.70 20.87
C ALA A 79 14.05 10.61 19.93
N ALA A 80 13.33 10.29 18.84
CA ALA A 80 13.75 9.27 17.89
C ALA A 80 14.87 9.79 16.98
N ASN A 81 15.75 8.91 16.50
CA ASN A 81 16.77 9.27 15.54
C ASN A 81 16.20 9.52 14.13
N LEU A 82 16.90 10.31 13.31
CA LEU A 82 16.43 10.72 11.98
C LEU A 82 16.16 9.52 11.08
N ILE A 83 17.01 8.51 11.10
CA ILE A 83 16.89 7.33 10.22
C ILE A 83 15.64 6.53 10.55
N SER A 84 15.37 6.30 11.84
CA SER A 84 14.13 5.63 12.28
C SER A 84 12.89 6.42 11.83
N CYS A 85 12.94 7.76 11.88
CA CYS A 85 11.87 8.61 11.38
C CYS A 85 11.72 8.50 9.85
N VAL A 86 12.81 8.52 9.09
CA VAL A 86 12.80 8.40 7.63
C VAL A 86 12.25 7.03 7.21
N MET A 87 12.73 5.94 7.80
CA MET A 87 12.23 4.59 7.53
C MET A 87 10.77 4.42 7.96
N GLY A 88 10.38 5.04 9.08
CA GLY A 88 9.01 4.99 9.60
C GLY A 88 8.01 5.74 8.72
N CYS A 89 8.36 6.94 8.27
CA CYS A 89 7.48 7.79 7.45
C CYS A 89 7.50 7.43 5.96
N SER A 90 8.56 6.77 5.47
CA SER A 90 8.68 6.39 4.06
C SER A 90 7.57 5.43 3.61
N PRO A 91 6.84 5.72 2.50
CA PRO A 91 5.77 4.85 2.00
C PRO A 91 6.31 3.64 1.22
N GLY A 92 7.38 3.04 1.72
CA GLY A 92 7.94 1.76 1.26
C GLY A 92 7.14 0.56 1.78
N GLY A 93 7.57 -0.64 1.40
CA GLY A 93 6.97 -1.87 1.91
C GLY A 93 7.28 -2.07 3.41
N MET A 94 6.24 -2.15 4.25
CA MET A 94 6.41 -2.34 5.70
C MET A 94 7.38 -3.48 6.04
N SER A 95 7.27 -4.62 5.31
CA SER A 95 8.11 -5.80 5.58
C SER A 95 9.60 -5.54 5.30
N LEU A 96 9.91 -4.78 4.24
CA LEU A 96 11.30 -4.47 3.91
C LEU A 96 11.87 -3.45 4.90
N MET A 97 11.12 -2.39 5.20
CA MET A 97 11.57 -1.37 6.17
C MET A 97 11.79 -1.98 7.56
N THR A 98 10.93 -2.91 7.98
CA THR A 98 11.11 -3.62 9.25
C THR A 98 12.34 -4.53 9.21
N LEU A 99 12.56 -5.26 8.11
CA LEU A 99 13.73 -6.11 7.97
C LEU A 99 15.03 -5.30 8.02
N MET A 100 15.09 -4.18 7.29
CA MET A 100 16.25 -3.28 7.33
C MET A 100 16.48 -2.68 8.72
N ALA A 101 15.40 -2.40 9.47
CA ALA A 101 15.49 -1.93 10.84
C ALA A 101 15.96 -3.03 11.82
N GLU A 102 15.72 -4.30 11.52
CA GLU A 102 16.24 -5.42 12.31
C GLU A 102 17.74 -5.67 12.07
N GLU A 103 18.20 -5.42 10.85
CA GLU A 103 19.60 -5.63 10.45
C GLU A 103 20.55 -4.52 10.94
N ASP A 104 20.03 -3.33 11.24
CA ASP A 104 20.82 -2.18 11.67
C ASP A 104 20.51 -1.79 13.12
N SER A 105 21.44 -2.07 14.03
CA SER A 105 21.32 -1.76 15.46
C SER A 105 21.18 -0.27 15.80
N ARG A 106 21.47 0.62 14.86
CA ARG A 106 21.34 2.08 14.98
C ARG A 106 19.90 2.55 14.76
N VAL A 107 19.02 1.70 14.22
CA VAL A 107 17.63 2.01 13.92
C VAL A 107 16.73 1.51 15.04
N ASP A 108 15.86 2.37 15.56
CA ASP A 108 14.82 1.93 16.49
C ASP A 108 13.66 1.27 15.73
N MET A 109 13.66 -0.05 15.76
CA MET A 109 12.64 -0.87 15.14
C MET A 109 11.22 -0.55 15.63
N ASN A 110 11.05 -0.17 16.91
CA ASN A 110 9.71 0.16 17.44
C ASN A 110 9.16 1.42 16.77
N VAL A 111 10.00 2.43 16.58
CA VAL A 111 9.64 3.66 15.87
C VAL A 111 9.19 3.34 14.45
N VAL A 112 9.98 2.53 13.71
CA VAL A 112 9.66 2.15 12.34
C VAL A 112 8.34 1.38 12.25
N VAL A 113 8.17 0.36 13.09
CA VAL A 113 6.95 -0.48 13.07
C VAL A 113 5.71 0.34 13.43
N VAL A 114 5.78 1.19 14.46
CA VAL A 114 4.64 2.00 14.89
C VAL A 114 4.29 3.04 13.82
N ALA A 115 5.28 3.76 13.28
CA ALA A 115 5.04 4.77 12.26
C ALA A 115 4.42 4.17 10.99
N GLN A 116 4.96 3.05 10.51
CA GLN A 116 4.44 2.32 9.35
C GLN A 116 3.02 1.79 9.59
N THR A 117 2.74 1.23 10.78
CA THR A 117 1.42 0.68 11.12
C THR A 117 0.40 1.79 11.28
N LEU A 118 0.76 2.89 11.96
CA LEU A 118 -0.10 4.05 12.15
C LEU A 118 -0.45 4.70 10.81
N ARG A 119 0.53 4.84 9.90
CA ARG A 119 0.27 5.34 8.54
C ARG A 119 -0.72 4.44 7.81
N LEU A 120 -0.48 3.13 7.80
CA LEU A 120 -1.37 2.18 7.13
C LEU A 120 -2.80 2.30 7.67
N PHE A 121 -2.96 2.41 8.98
CA PHE A 121 -4.26 2.58 9.63
C PHE A 121 -4.92 3.90 9.23
N CYS A 122 -4.21 5.03 9.35
CA CYS A 122 -4.74 6.34 8.98
C CYS A 122 -5.20 6.37 7.53
N VAL A 123 -4.37 5.85 6.61
CA VAL A 123 -4.70 5.84 5.19
C VAL A 123 -5.87 4.92 4.88
N VAL A 124 -5.88 3.70 5.42
CA VAL A 124 -6.97 2.75 5.14
C VAL A 124 -8.32 3.21 5.71
N VAL A 125 -8.31 4.05 6.76
CA VAL A 125 -9.54 4.66 7.30
C VAL A 125 -9.93 5.92 6.51
N SER A 126 -8.98 6.83 6.27
CA SER A 126 -9.25 8.14 5.69
C SER A 126 -9.51 8.10 4.18
N VAL A 127 -8.75 7.26 3.45
CA VAL A 127 -8.79 7.27 1.98
C VAL A 127 -10.15 6.82 1.42
N PRO A 128 -10.77 5.72 1.88
CA PRO A 128 -12.11 5.37 1.40
C PRO A 128 -13.15 6.43 1.72
N PHE A 129 -13.05 7.07 2.89
CA PHE A 129 -13.96 8.15 3.28
C PHE A 129 -13.83 9.37 2.34
N LEU A 130 -12.59 9.79 2.05
CA LEU A 130 -12.32 10.89 1.12
C LEU A 130 -12.68 10.51 -0.33
N ALA A 131 -12.38 9.28 -0.75
CA ALA A 131 -12.71 8.80 -2.08
C ALA A 131 -14.23 8.76 -2.32
N MET A 132 -15.03 8.43 -1.31
CA MET A 132 -16.49 8.49 -1.40
C MET A 132 -17.01 9.93 -1.62
N GLN A 133 -16.31 10.95 -1.13
CA GLN A 133 -16.65 12.37 -1.39
C GLN A 133 -16.29 12.82 -2.81
N MET A 134 -15.45 12.04 -3.49
CA MET A 134 -14.99 12.30 -4.87
C MET A 134 -15.77 11.49 -5.91
N LEU A 135 -16.77 10.69 -5.49
CA LEU A 135 -17.65 9.97 -6.39
C LEU A 135 -18.57 10.97 -7.08
N ASP A 136 -18.45 11.09 -8.40
CA ASP A 136 -19.46 11.76 -9.21
C ASP A 136 -20.72 10.88 -9.30
N GLU A 137 -21.90 11.50 -9.31
CA GLU A 137 -23.18 10.78 -9.41
C GLU A 137 -23.29 9.85 -10.64
N THR A 138 -22.48 10.10 -11.65
CA THR A 138 -22.37 9.27 -12.87
C THR A 138 -21.52 8.00 -12.69
N SER A 139 -20.69 7.93 -11.63
CA SER A 139 -19.79 6.79 -11.39
C SER A 139 -20.44 5.63 -10.62
N THR A 140 -21.68 5.78 -10.16
CA THR A 140 -22.36 4.81 -9.28
C THR A 140 -22.92 3.56 -9.98
N ALA A 141 -22.85 3.50 -11.30
CA ALA A 141 -23.25 2.33 -12.04
C ALA A 141 -22.05 1.38 -12.27
N VAL A 142 -21.47 0.82 -11.19
CA VAL A 142 -20.85 -0.50 -11.35
C VAL A 142 -21.98 -1.43 -11.75
N ALA A 143 -22.16 -1.63 -13.06
CA ALA A 143 -23.13 -2.56 -13.58
C ALA A 143 -22.93 -3.88 -12.84
N LEU A 144 -23.98 -4.33 -12.15
CA LEU A 144 -24.06 -5.67 -11.58
C LEU A 144 -24.12 -6.64 -12.77
N GLU A 145 -23.02 -6.73 -13.53
CA GLU A 145 -22.87 -7.81 -14.49
C GLU A 145 -22.98 -9.12 -13.74
N LYS A 146 -23.93 -9.93 -14.14
CA LYS A 146 -24.10 -11.26 -13.55
C LYS A 146 -22.79 -12.01 -13.75
N PRO A 147 -22.23 -12.63 -12.70
CA PRO A 147 -21.05 -13.48 -12.88
C PRO A 147 -21.41 -14.60 -13.86
N ASP A 148 -20.56 -14.84 -14.84
CA ASP A 148 -20.63 -16.02 -15.72
C ASP A 148 -20.56 -17.26 -14.84
N GLU A 149 -21.57 -18.11 -14.91
CA GLU A 149 -21.90 -19.11 -13.87
C GLU A 149 -20.76 -20.06 -13.50
N TRP A 150 -19.72 -20.23 -14.33
CA TRP A 150 -18.64 -21.20 -14.05
C TRP A 150 -17.23 -20.70 -14.37
N HIS A 151 -17.07 -19.68 -15.18
CA HIS A 151 -15.75 -19.21 -15.64
C HIS A 151 -14.86 -18.65 -14.53
N TRP A 152 -15.46 -18.20 -13.40
CA TRP A 152 -14.68 -17.74 -12.24
C TRP A 152 -13.92 -18.87 -11.55
N LEU A 153 -14.25 -20.16 -11.77
CA LEU A 153 -13.50 -21.30 -11.22
C LEU A 153 -12.06 -21.37 -11.76
N ALA A 154 -11.78 -20.73 -12.91
CA ALA A 154 -10.41 -20.57 -13.40
C ALA A 154 -9.51 -19.82 -12.41
N LEU A 155 -10.10 -19.10 -11.46
CA LEU A 155 -9.39 -18.48 -10.34
C LEU A 155 -8.49 -19.48 -9.58
N ILE A 156 -8.96 -20.71 -9.35
CA ILE A 156 -8.24 -21.70 -8.53
C ILE A 156 -6.88 -22.05 -9.15
N PRO A 157 -6.80 -22.59 -10.40
CA PRO A 157 -5.53 -22.94 -11.01
C PRO A 157 -4.67 -21.71 -11.29
N ILE A 158 -5.25 -20.59 -11.73
CA ILE A 158 -4.50 -19.36 -12.03
C ILE A 158 -3.86 -18.79 -10.76
N CYS A 159 -4.57 -18.73 -9.63
CA CYS A 159 -4.00 -18.29 -8.37
C CYS A 159 -2.89 -19.22 -7.88
N PHE A 160 -3.01 -20.52 -8.09
CA PHE A 160 -1.96 -21.46 -7.71
C PHE A 160 -0.69 -21.25 -8.53
N VAL A 161 -0.81 -21.16 -9.86
CA VAL A 161 0.30 -20.82 -10.76
C VAL A 161 0.88 -19.46 -10.42
N GLY A 162 0.04 -18.45 -10.20
CA GLY A 162 0.46 -17.11 -9.85
C GLY A 162 1.28 -17.06 -8.55
N ARG A 163 0.86 -17.77 -7.52
CA ARG A 163 1.61 -17.88 -6.26
C ARG A 163 2.98 -18.54 -6.46
N PHE A 164 3.04 -19.57 -7.28
CA PHE A 164 4.30 -20.24 -7.63
C PHE A 164 5.24 -19.29 -8.39
N LEU A 165 4.74 -18.61 -9.43
CA LEU A 165 5.50 -17.60 -10.17
C LEU A 165 5.97 -16.46 -9.25
N GLY A 166 5.09 -15.93 -8.41
CA GLY A 166 5.41 -14.85 -7.48
C GLY A 166 6.51 -15.24 -6.48
N LYS A 167 6.55 -16.52 -6.07
CA LYS A 167 7.63 -17.04 -5.23
C LYS A 167 8.95 -17.15 -6.02
N LYS A 168 8.91 -17.65 -7.24
CA LYS A 168 10.09 -17.84 -8.10
C LYS A 168 10.72 -16.50 -8.52
N LEU A 169 9.89 -15.50 -8.81
CA LEU A 169 10.31 -14.15 -9.19
C LEU A 169 10.66 -13.24 -7.99
N HIS A 170 10.59 -13.75 -6.76
CA HIS A 170 10.86 -12.98 -5.51
C HIS A 170 10.04 -11.68 -5.42
N LEU A 171 8.78 -11.70 -5.93
CA LEU A 171 7.95 -10.51 -5.95
C LEU A 171 7.60 -10.02 -4.54
N PRO A 172 7.60 -8.70 -4.29
CA PRO A 172 7.00 -8.14 -3.09
C PRO A 172 5.52 -8.52 -3.05
N THR A 173 4.97 -8.82 -1.88
CA THR A 173 3.57 -9.27 -1.73
C THR A 173 3.15 -10.35 -2.74
N LYS A 174 3.98 -11.39 -2.88
CA LYS A 174 3.82 -12.49 -3.86
C LYS A 174 2.42 -13.13 -3.89
N GLN A 175 1.68 -13.05 -2.78
CA GLN A 175 0.31 -13.56 -2.66
C GLN A 175 -0.73 -12.73 -3.41
N LEU A 176 -0.40 -11.48 -3.72
CA LEU A 176 -1.22 -10.56 -4.52
C LEU A 176 -0.66 -10.41 -5.94
N LEU A 177 0.61 -10.00 -6.06
CA LEU A 177 1.24 -9.71 -7.36
C LEU A 177 1.40 -10.96 -8.24
N GLY A 178 1.66 -12.12 -7.64
CA GLY A 178 1.75 -13.37 -8.42
C GLY A 178 0.45 -13.69 -9.15
N PRO A 179 -0.69 -13.79 -8.46
CA PRO A 179 -2.00 -13.93 -9.10
C PRO A 179 -2.33 -12.81 -10.08
N ILE A 180 -2.00 -11.55 -9.80
CA ILE A 180 -2.21 -10.44 -10.74
C ILE A 180 -1.51 -10.73 -12.07
N LEU A 181 -0.21 -11.02 -12.04
CA LEU A 181 0.57 -11.28 -13.25
C LEU A 181 0.11 -12.53 -14.00
N ALA A 182 -0.18 -13.61 -13.27
CA ALA A 182 -0.69 -14.82 -13.90
C ALA A 182 -2.04 -14.56 -14.56
N THR A 183 -2.96 -13.88 -13.89
CA THR A 183 -4.28 -13.58 -14.43
C THR A 183 -4.20 -12.63 -15.63
N ALA A 184 -3.38 -11.57 -15.57
CA ALA A 184 -3.16 -10.67 -16.68
C ALA A 184 -2.61 -11.41 -17.90
N LEU A 185 -1.65 -12.32 -17.71
CA LEU A 185 -1.11 -13.15 -18.79
C LEU A 185 -2.18 -14.09 -19.37
N PHE A 186 -2.97 -14.76 -18.53
CA PHE A 186 -4.05 -15.61 -19.00
C PHE A 186 -5.18 -14.81 -19.67
N ALA A 187 -5.49 -13.60 -19.19
CA ALA A 187 -6.49 -12.73 -19.79
C ALA A 187 -6.11 -12.30 -21.22
N THR A 188 -4.81 -12.12 -21.50
CA THR A 188 -4.34 -11.83 -22.87
C THR A 188 -4.42 -13.03 -23.80
N LEU A 189 -4.36 -14.25 -23.26
CA LEU A 189 -4.40 -15.51 -24.03
C LEU A 189 -5.83 -16.07 -24.18
N ILE A 190 -6.64 -15.94 -23.15
CA ILE A 190 -8.02 -16.47 -23.06
C ILE A 190 -8.95 -15.29 -22.80
N HIS A 191 -9.58 -14.77 -23.84
CA HIS A 191 -10.37 -13.54 -23.85
C HIS A 191 -11.58 -13.50 -22.88
N SER A 192 -11.89 -14.56 -22.13
CA SER A 192 -13.04 -14.64 -21.23
C SER A 192 -12.70 -15.24 -19.87
N LEU A 193 -12.07 -14.45 -18.99
CA LEU A 193 -11.95 -14.80 -17.59
C LEU A 193 -13.19 -14.31 -16.81
N GLY A 194 -13.86 -15.22 -16.10
CA GLY A 194 -15.06 -14.90 -15.34
C GLY A 194 -14.78 -13.94 -14.17
N LYS A 195 -15.76 -13.08 -13.89
CA LYS A 195 -15.73 -12.13 -12.77
C LYS A 195 -15.90 -12.86 -11.45
N VAL A 196 -15.12 -12.47 -10.45
CA VAL A 196 -15.28 -13.01 -9.09
C VAL A 196 -16.66 -12.64 -8.53
N PRO A 197 -17.43 -13.59 -7.96
CA PRO A 197 -18.70 -13.29 -7.32
C PRO A 197 -18.56 -12.20 -6.26
N HIS A 198 -19.53 -11.28 -6.21
CA HIS A 198 -19.52 -10.14 -5.30
C HIS A 198 -19.37 -10.57 -3.85
N GLU A 199 -20.01 -11.67 -3.45
CA GLU A 199 -19.98 -12.23 -2.10
C GLU A 199 -18.55 -12.68 -1.73
N LEU A 200 -17.86 -13.35 -2.66
CA LEU A 200 -16.48 -13.78 -2.45
C LEU A 200 -15.53 -12.58 -2.36
N MET A 201 -15.75 -11.54 -3.16
CA MET A 201 -14.97 -10.31 -3.08
C MET A 201 -15.24 -9.56 -1.76
N ALA A 202 -16.48 -9.51 -1.27
CA ALA A 202 -16.83 -8.93 0.02
C ALA A 202 -16.14 -9.68 1.17
N VAL A 203 -16.10 -11.00 1.12
CA VAL A 203 -15.38 -11.84 2.09
C VAL A 203 -13.87 -11.57 2.01
N ALA A 204 -13.31 -11.42 0.81
CA ALA A 204 -11.89 -11.08 0.63
C ALA A 204 -11.57 -9.72 1.25
N GLN A 205 -12.37 -8.70 1.01
CA GLN A 205 -12.22 -7.37 1.59
C GLN A 205 -12.32 -7.38 3.12
N LEU A 206 -13.29 -8.11 3.68
CA LEU A 206 -13.45 -8.25 5.12
C LEU A 206 -12.23 -8.93 5.75
N ASN A 207 -11.77 -10.03 5.16
CA ASN A 207 -10.63 -10.80 5.63
C ASN A 207 -9.32 -9.98 5.62
N ILE A 208 -9.09 -9.21 4.56
CA ILE A 208 -7.93 -8.32 4.46
C ILE A 208 -8.04 -7.20 5.49
N GLY A 209 -9.24 -6.66 5.72
CA GLY A 209 -9.49 -5.70 6.79
C GLY A 209 -9.16 -6.25 8.18
N LEU A 210 -9.64 -7.45 8.49
CA LEU A 210 -9.33 -8.16 9.75
C LEU A 210 -7.80 -8.32 9.92
N TYR A 211 -7.10 -8.75 8.88
CA TYR A 211 -5.64 -8.87 8.92
C TYR A 211 -4.95 -7.51 9.20
N ILE A 212 -5.36 -6.44 8.56
CA ILE A 212 -4.78 -5.09 8.79
C ILE A 212 -5.02 -4.65 10.24
N GLY A 213 -6.24 -4.85 10.76
CA GLY A 213 -6.58 -4.50 12.14
C GLY A 213 -5.74 -5.24 13.19
N THR A 214 -5.38 -6.50 12.93
CA THR A 214 -4.49 -7.26 13.84
C THR A 214 -3.04 -6.78 13.84
N LYS A 215 -2.61 -5.94 12.89
CA LYS A 215 -1.27 -5.35 12.88
C LYS A 215 -1.08 -4.24 13.91
N LEU A 216 -2.17 -3.57 14.30
CA LEU A 216 -2.11 -2.56 15.35
C LEU A 216 -1.84 -3.21 16.71
N ASP A 217 -0.87 -2.66 17.43
CA ASP A 217 -0.47 -3.13 18.76
C ASP A 217 -0.57 -1.98 19.76
N LYS A 218 -1.46 -2.14 20.74
CA LYS A 218 -1.74 -1.10 21.76
C LYS A 218 -0.53 -0.76 22.58
N ASP A 219 0.26 -1.77 23.01
CA ASP A 219 1.39 -1.56 23.91
C ASP A 219 2.51 -0.77 23.20
N ARG A 220 2.77 -1.09 21.94
CA ARG A 220 3.71 -0.33 21.11
C ARG A 220 3.24 1.10 20.83
N LEU A 221 1.94 1.31 20.60
CA LEU A 221 1.36 2.64 20.43
C LEU A 221 1.50 3.46 21.71
N LEU A 222 1.23 2.87 22.88
CA LEU A 222 1.37 3.55 24.16
C LEU A 222 2.81 3.91 24.47
N ALA A 223 3.78 3.03 24.16
CA ALA A 223 5.20 3.30 24.34
C ALA A 223 5.69 4.53 23.56
N LEU A 224 5.11 4.80 22.38
CA LEU A 224 5.48 5.93 21.53
C LEU A 224 4.43 7.06 21.53
N ARG A 225 3.59 7.12 22.58
CA ARG A 225 2.52 8.12 22.73
C ARG A 225 2.96 9.57 22.46
N PRO A 226 4.13 10.05 22.93
CA PRO A 226 4.57 11.42 22.65
C PRO A 226 4.83 11.70 21.16
N MET A 227 5.14 10.67 20.38
CA MET A 227 5.47 10.77 18.96
C MET A 227 4.21 10.71 18.06
N ILE A 228 3.11 10.13 18.54
CA ILE A 228 1.88 9.90 17.76
C ILE A 228 1.35 11.19 17.11
N PRO A 229 1.23 12.35 17.80
CA PRO A 229 0.72 13.56 17.17
C PRO A 229 1.54 14.01 15.95
N ASN A 230 2.87 13.90 16.04
CA ASN A 230 3.76 14.26 14.94
C ASN A 230 3.64 13.30 13.75
N LEU A 231 3.50 12.00 14.03
CA LEU A 231 3.24 10.99 13.01
C LEU A 231 1.87 11.20 12.33
N LEU A 232 0.85 11.55 13.09
CA LEU A 232 -0.49 11.87 12.54
C LEU A 232 -0.44 13.11 11.66
N LEU A 233 0.27 14.15 12.06
CA LEU A 233 0.47 15.36 11.26
C LEU A 233 1.20 15.03 9.93
N GLY A 234 2.26 14.21 9.99
CA GLY A 234 2.97 13.74 8.81
C GLY A 234 2.07 12.93 7.87
N ASN A 235 1.23 12.03 8.42
CA ASN A 235 0.27 11.27 7.64
C ASN A 235 -0.81 12.16 7.01
N ALA A 236 -1.30 13.17 7.74
CA ALA A 236 -2.25 14.15 7.22
C ALA A 236 -1.64 14.94 6.05
N ALA A 237 -0.39 15.40 6.18
CA ALA A 237 0.34 16.07 5.10
C ALA A 237 0.49 15.19 3.86
N MET A 238 0.77 13.89 4.03
CA MET A 238 0.85 12.93 2.93
C MET A 238 -0.51 12.72 2.24
N ILE A 239 -1.61 12.66 3.00
CA ILE A 239 -2.96 12.51 2.43
C ILE A 239 -3.35 13.78 1.67
N ILE A 240 -3.10 14.96 2.26
CA ILE A 240 -3.39 16.25 1.61
C ILE A 240 -2.58 16.39 0.31
N SER A 241 -1.30 16.04 0.33
CA SER A 241 -0.47 16.07 -0.89
C SER A 241 -0.97 15.08 -1.94
N SER A 242 -1.51 13.93 -1.52
CA SER A 242 -2.13 12.95 -2.43
C SER A 242 -3.39 13.50 -3.09
N VAL A 243 -4.22 14.26 -2.37
CA VAL A 243 -5.40 14.94 -2.94
C VAL A 243 -4.96 16.00 -3.96
N GLY A 244 -4.00 16.87 -3.60
CA GLY A 244 -3.49 17.90 -4.51
C GLY A 244 -2.91 17.31 -5.79
N MET A 245 -2.12 16.23 -5.66
CA MET A 245 -1.54 15.54 -6.81
C MET A 245 -2.59 14.78 -7.63
N ALA A 246 -3.64 14.25 -6.98
CA ALA A 246 -4.76 13.62 -7.69
C ALA A 246 -5.52 14.62 -8.57
N ILE A 247 -5.76 15.83 -8.07
CA ILE A 247 -6.37 16.91 -8.86
C ILE A 247 -5.49 17.26 -10.06
N PHE A 248 -4.18 17.39 -9.85
CA PHE A 248 -3.23 17.66 -10.92
C PHE A 248 -3.25 16.56 -12.00
N LEU A 249 -3.17 15.28 -11.61
CA LEU A 249 -3.20 14.15 -12.54
C LEU A 249 -4.53 14.04 -13.27
N SER A 250 -5.65 14.29 -12.58
CA SER A 250 -6.98 14.31 -13.18
C SER A 250 -7.09 15.39 -14.27
N GLN A 251 -6.59 16.58 -14.02
CA GLN A 251 -6.63 17.69 -14.99
C GLN A 251 -5.66 17.51 -16.16
N THR A 252 -4.50 16.90 -15.93
CA THR A 252 -3.44 16.77 -16.93
C THR A 252 -3.65 15.57 -17.83
N TYR A 253 -4.03 14.43 -17.25
CA TYR A 253 -4.14 13.15 -17.97
C TYR A 253 -5.60 12.67 -18.15
N GLY A 254 -6.59 13.41 -17.64
CA GLY A 254 -7.99 13.04 -17.76
C GLY A 254 -8.43 11.86 -16.89
N PHE A 255 -7.66 11.50 -15.86
CA PHE A 255 -8.04 10.43 -14.94
C PHE A 255 -9.28 10.78 -14.15
N SER A 256 -10.10 9.78 -13.80
CA SER A 256 -11.09 10.00 -12.76
C SER A 256 -10.40 10.38 -11.44
N LEU A 257 -10.95 11.36 -10.73
CA LEU A 257 -10.35 11.88 -9.50
C LEU A 257 -10.11 10.77 -8.47
N ILE A 258 -11.02 9.79 -8.40
CA ILE A 258 -10.90 8.62 -7.53
C ILE A 258 -9.70 7.76 -7.92
N THR A 259 -9.54 7.46 -9.22
CA THR A 259 -8.40 6.69 -9.72
C THR A 259 -7.10 7.37 -9.36
N ALA A 260 -6.97 8.66 -9.68
CA ALA A 260 -5.80 9.46 -9.36
C ALA A 260 -5.51 9.52 -7.85
N PHE A 261 -6.53 9.71 -7.03
CA PHE A 261 -6.40 9.78 -5.58
C PHE A 261 -5.93 8.44 -4.96
N LEU A 262 -6.52 7.32 -5.39
CA LEU A 262 -6.11 6.00 -4.92
C LEU A 262 -4.72 5.60 -5.42
N ALA A 263 -4.35 6.02 -6.65
CA ALA A 263 -3.00 5.84 -7.18
C ALA A 263 -1.95 6.57 -6.33
N MET A 264 -2.26 7.78 -5.88
CA MET A 264 -1.36 8.63 -5.09
C MET A 264 -1.31 8.28 -3.60
N SER A 265 -2.38 7.73 -3.05
CA SER A 265 -2.52 7.50 -1.60
C SER A 265 -1.47 6.52 -1.06
N PRO A 266 -0.79 6.83 0.08
CA PRO A 266 0.30 6.01 0.62
C PRO A 266 -0.18 4.79 1.44
N GLY A 267 -1.25 4.10 0.98
CA GLY A 267 -1.93 3.03 1.70
C GLY A 267 -1.49 1.61 1.39
N GLY A 268 -0.55 1.45 0.47
CA GLY A 268 -0.09 0.15 -0.01
C GLY A 268 -1.00 -0.48 -1.07
N ILE A 269 -0.38 -1.27 -1.95
CA ILE A 269 -1.00 -1.84 -3.17
C ILE A 269 -2.33 -2.53 -2.86
N THR A 270 -2.34 -3.45 -1.88
CA THR A 270 -3.53 -4.27 -1.58
C THR A 270 -4.74 -3.44 -1.21
N ALA A 271 -4.57 -2.46 -0.30
CA ALA A 271 -5.70 -1.66 0.19
C ALA A 271 -6.23 -0.72 -0.89
N MET A 272 -5.34 -0.10 -1.66
CA MET A 272 -5.71 0.88 -2.69
C MET A 272 -6.36 0.21 -3.92
N CYS A 273 -5.82 -0.91 -4.38
CA CYS A 273 -6.42 -1.64 -5.51
C CYS A 273 -7.79 -2.25 -5.14
N ILE A 274 -7.92 -2.81 -3.93
CA ILE A 274 -9.22 -3.34 -3.48
C ILE A 274 -10.23 -2.22 -3.26
N GLY A 275 -9.80 -1.07 -2.73
CA GLY A 275 -10.64 0.12 -2.64
C GLY A 275 -11.08 0.60 -4.02
N GLY A 276 -10.17 0.61 -4.97
CA GLY A 276 -10.43 0.97 -6.36
C GLY A 276 -11.46 0.05 -7.04
N LEU A 277 -11.32 -1.28 -6.86
CA LEU A 277 -12.32 -2.25 -7.34
C LEU A 277 -13.71 -1.95 -6.78
N ALA A 278 -13.81 -1.67 -5.48
CA ALA A 278 -15.07 -1.38 -4.83
C ALA A 278 -15.74 -0.08 -5.32
N MET A 279 -14.96 0.84 -5.84
CA MET A 279 -15.41 2.19 -6.29
C MET A 279 -15.45 2.33 -7.81
N GLY A 280 -15.21 1.26 -8.58
CA GLY A 280 -15.20 1.31 -10.03
C GLY A 280 -14.04 2.11 -10.66
N ALA A 281 -12.95 2.31 -9.89
CA ALA A 281 -11.76 3.01 -10.37
C ALA A 281 -10.92 2.14 -11.31
N ASN A 282 -10.05 2.77 -12.12
CA ASN A 282 -9.09 2.04 -12.97
C ASN A 282 -7.98 1.43 -12.09
N VAL A 283 -8.17 0.15 -11.76
CA VAL A 283 -7.29 -0.55 -10.79
C VAL A 283 -5.92 -0.84 -11.38
N SER A 284 -5.81 -1.00 -12.69
CA SER A 284 -4.54 -1.23 -13.37
C SER A 284 -3.62 -0.01 -13.25
N LEU A 285 -4.18 1.18 -13.40
CA LEU A 285 -3.47 2.44 -13.21
C LEU A 285 -3.04 2.59 -11.73
N ILE A 286 -3.96 2.36 -10.79
CA ILE A 286 -3.66 2.39 -9.35
C ILE A 286 -2.51 1.44 -9.04
N LEU A 287 -2.55 0.21 -9.56
CA LEU A 287 -1.50 -0.79 -9.37
C LEU A 287 -0.15 -0.30 -9.88
N ALA A 288 -0.11 0.27 -11.09
CA ALA A 288 1.12 0.75 -11.69
C ALA A 288 1.80 1.83 -10.86
N TYR A 289 1.06 2.87 -10.47
CA TYR A 289 1.58 3.95 -9.64
C TYR A 289 2.06 3.45 -8.26
N GLN A 290 1.27 2.59 -7.62
CA GLN A 290 1.60 2.01 -6.32
C GLN A 290 2.84 1.11 -6.39
N LEU A 291 2.93 0.28 -7.44
CA LEU A 291 4.06 -0.63 -7.65
C LEU A 291 5.35 0.14 -7.95
N PHE A 292 5.29 1.10 -8.87
CA PHE A 292 6.42 1.94 -9.22
C PHE A 292 6.97 2.67 -7.98
N ARG A 293 6.10 3.30 -7.20
CA ARG A 293 6.49 3.95 -5.94
C ARG A 293 7.14 2.97 -4.96
N LEU A 294 6.53 1.80 -4.76
CA LEU A 294 7.07 0.78 -3.88
C LEU A 294 8.48 0.36 -4.31
N LEU A 295 8.66 0.06 -5.59
CA LEU A 295 9.95 -0.35 -6.13
C LEU A 295 10.98 0.78 -5.99
N THR A 296 10.64 2.00 -6.40
CA THR A 296 11.53 3.15 -6.29
C THR A 296 12.02 3.35 -4.86
N ILE A 297 11.11 3.36 -3.87
CA ILE A 297 11.48 3.55 -2.48
C ILE A 297 12.31 2.39 -1.96
N ASN A 298 11.94 1.15 -2.29
CA ASN A 298 12.68 -0.03 -1.85
C ASN A 298 14.10 -0.09 -2.42
N PHE A 299 14.30 0.36 -3.67
CA PHE A 299 15.62 0.42 -4.27
C PHE A 299 16.44 1.61 -3.76
N THR A 300 15.82 2.77 -3.54
CA THR A 300 16.54 3.99 -3.12
C THR A 300 16.84 4.01 -1.62
N SER A 301 16.01 3.42 -0.78
CA SER A 301 16.17 3.45 0.68
C SER A 301 17.54 2.94 1.17
N PRO A 302 18.06 1.78 0.73
CA PRO A 302 19.36 1.29 1.19
C PRO A 302 20.51 2.26 0.84
N PHE A 303 20.45 2.85 -0.37
CA PHE A 303 21.48 3.80 -0.81
C PHE A 303 21.46 5.10 0.01
N VAL A 304 20.25 5.63 0.26
CA VAL A 304 20.08 6.85 1.07
C VAL A 304 20.55 6.63 2.51
N ILE A 305 20.21 5.49 3.10
CA ILE A 305 20.59 5.12 4.45
C ILE A 305 22.12 4.97 4.56
N ASN A 306 22.73 4.22 3.65
CA ASN A 306 24.19 4.01 3.65
C ASN A 306 24.96 5.31 3.40
N TRP A 307 24.48 6.15 2.48
CA TRP A 307 25.09 7.47 2.23
C TRP A 307 25.03 8.37 3.47
N TYR A 308 23.90 8.39 4.16
CA TYR A 308 23.75 9.19 5.38
C TYR A 308 24.70 8.73 6.48
N PHE A 309 24.85 7.43 6.70
CA PHE A 309 25.74 6.90 7.72
C PHE A 309 27.21 7.20 7.42
N LYS A 310 27.64 7.00 6.17
CA LYS A 310 29.01 7.31 5.79
C LYS A 310 29.35 8.78 6.05
N LYS A 311 28.44 9.69 5.73
CA LYS A 311 28.62 11.12 5.99
C LYS A 311 28.66 11.44 7.48
N SER A 312 27.82 10.79 8.29
CA SER A 312 27.79 10.98 9.75
C SER A 312 29.06 10.48 10.45
N GLU A 313 29.66 9.40 9.95
CA GLU A 313 30.94 8.86 10.44
C GLU A 313 32.10 9.82 10.08
N GLU A 314 32.15 10.31 8.85
CA GLU A 314 33.15 11.30 8.42
C GLU A 314 33.09 12.61 9.23
N GLU A 315 31.89 13.07 9.59
CA GLU A 315 31.71 14.27 10.43
C GLU A 315 32.09 14.04 11.90
N SER A 316 31.98 12.79 12.43
CA SER A 316 32.37 12.46 13.79
C SER A 316 33.89 12.34 13.91
N ASP A 317 34.56 11.73 12.94
CA ASP A 317 36.01 11.58 12.91
C ASP A 317 36.72 12.94 12.72
N GLY A 318 36.20 13.80 11.85
CA GLY A 318 36.73 15.15 11.66
C GLY A 318 36.56 16.12 12.85
N LYS A 319 35.67 15.77 13.81
CA LYS A 319 35.52 16.50 15.08
C LYS A 319 36.43 15.94 16.19
N SER A 320 36.88 14.69 16.09
CA SER A 320 37.83 14.08 17.04
C SER A 320 39.28 14.50 16.79
N GLU A 321 39.58 14.98 15.58
CA GLU A 321 40.91 15.48 15.18
C GLU A 321 41.11 16.99 15.39
N ARG A 322 40.11 17.72 15.86
CA ARG A 322 40.18 19.13 16.24
C ARG A 322 40.01 19.32 17.75
#